data_bedd0378af12feeef684c20842d69692
#
_entry.id   bedd0378af12feeef684c20842d69692
#
_cell.length_a   1.000
_cell.length_b   1.000
_cell.length_c   1.000
_cell.angle_alpha   90.00
_cell.angle_beta   90.00
_cell.angle_gamma   90.00
#
_symmetry.space_group_name_H-M   'P 1'
#
loop_
_entity.id
_entity.type
_entity.pdbx_description
1 polymer ?
#
loop_
_entity_poly.entity_id
_entity_poly.type
_entity_poly.pdbx_seq_one_letter_code
_entity_poly.pdbx_strand_id
1 'polypeptide(L)'
;MGEAVDGEDSGGRAPVVEPELLDTRLVPAAVVCWGATIVAVVAGWRVGVVVAVGLVVAGIGLGAWLIRGARGELCRMLAAVALAAVLAGAGFAAAAAWREGRVAAHPLRVAAPGTYVTVVVTPVDDPKPLPSKAFGGRQWLLQANLREYRHAQTVVRAGGSVLVLVPEAGWQTVLPGQRVEFRARLDRPWRRDLTVAVLRAQGPPTGVASPPWWQHAAGEVRSRFAAAADRALSDDAAGLLPGLVVGDVSRLPGHVRENFVQTDLAHLTAVSGMNVSILLAAVLFSVRALTLDARAGMALAALVLVLFVILARPSPSVLRAAVMGAIGLLALATGRRKHALSALCAAVLGLLAYLPALAVDAGFALSVLATAALILLAPNWSQWLQRRGWPRFLAEACAVATAAFLVTTPIIAALTGHAGLLGILANVLVEPVIVPITILGTVGAVLALLWMPAAVLVLTLTAPLLWWLLFVAERGAAAGLSVTVPSGVPGALLVATAALLIIAALRRITRTATPEPPGTDHR
;
A
#
# COMPACT_ATOMS: atom_id res chain seq x y z
N MET A 1 49.08 -25.23 -50.66
CA MET A 1 49.30 -25.20 -49.21
C MET A 1 48.20 -24.31 -48.67
N GLY A 2 47.08 -24.95 -48.31
CA GLY A 2 45.83 -24.31 -47.95
C GLY A 2 45.74 -24.17 -46.43
N GLU A 3 45.39 -22.98 -45.91
CA GLU A 3 44.96 -22.74 -44.56
C GLU A 3 43.43 -22.76 -44.52
N ALA A 4 42.90 -23.70 -43.75
CA ALA A 4 41.48 -23.80 -43.46
C ALA A 4 41.16 -22.74 -42.39
N VAL A 5 40.17 -21.91 -42.69
CA VAL A 5 39.57 -20.96 -41.73
C VAL A 5 38.45 -21.71 -41.00
N ASP A 6 38.68 -22.04 -39.75
CA ASP A 6 37.66 -22.54 -38.83
C ASP A 6 36.67 -21.42 -38.52
N GLY A 7 35.44 -21.58 -39.02
CA GLY A 7 34.29 -20.76 -38.65
C GLY A 7 33.75 -21.17 -37.27
N GLU A 8 34.06 -20.42 -36.24
CA GLU A 8 33.37 -20.53 -34.92
C GLU A 8 31.91 -20.09 -35.05
N ASP A 9 31.06 -21.08 -35.02
CA ASP A 9 29.61 -20.95 -34.90
C ASP A 9 29.27 -20.42 -33.48
N SER A 10 29.18 -19.11 -33.32
CA SER A 10 28.74 -18.47 -32.11
C SER A 10 27.21 -18.59 -31.96
N GLY A 11 26.76 -19.81 -31.68
CA GLY A 11 25.38 -20.07 -31.27
C GLY A 11 25.07 -19.24 -30.00
N GLY A 12 24.31 -18.16 -30.19
CA GLY A 12 23.82 -17.27 -29.12
C GLY A 12 23.01 -18.04 -28.11
N ARG A 13 23.66 -18.55 -27.07
CA ARG A 13 22.98 -19.02 -25.86
C ARG A 13 22.29 -17.81 -25.20
N ALA A 14 20.96 -17.81 -25.23
CA ALA A 14 20.18 -16.91 -24.41
C ALA A 14 20.71 -16.94 -22.96
N PRO A 15 20.87 -15.79 -22.27
CA PRO A 15 21.36 -15.78 -20.90
C PRO A 15 20.44 -16.64 -20.04
N VAL A 16 21.00 -17.69 -19.46
CA VAL A 16 20.35 -18.51 -18.44
C VAL A 16 20.11 -17.57 -17.27
N VAL A 17 18.86 -17.15 -17.08
CA VAL A 17 18.45 -16.39 -15.90
C VAL A 17 18.58 -17.36 -14.72
N GLU A 18 19.69 -17.28 -14.00
CA GLU A 18 19.84 -17.99 -12.73
C GLU A 18 18.65 -17.65 -11.83
N PRO A 19 17.99 -18.65 -11.22
CA PRO A 19 16.92 -18.40 -10.28
C PRO A 19 17.46 -17.53 -9.15
N GLU A 20 16.96 -16.30 -9.04
CA GLU A 20 17.31 -15.42 -7.92
C GLU A 20 16.95 -16.15 -6.62
N LEU A 21 17.95 -16.53 -5.86
CA LEU A 21 17.76 -17.11 -4.51
C LEU A 21 17.04 -16.07 -3.66
N LEU A 22 15.78 -16.35 -3.32
CA LEU A 22 14.97 -15.52 -2.45
C LEU A 22 15.62 -15.45 -1.07
N ASP A 23 16.10 -14.28 -0.68
CA ASP A 23 16.57 -14.06 0.68
C ASP A 23 15.38 -13.95 1.65
N THR A 24 15.11 -15.03 2.38
CA THR A 24 14.00 -15.16 3.32
C THR A 24 14.35 -14.84 4.76
N ARG A 25 15.59 -14.40 5.05
CA ARG A 25 16.10 -14.22 6.42
C ARG A 25 15.27 -13.23 7.25
N LEU A 26 14.71 -12.18 6.63
CA LEU A 26 13.90 -11.18 7.31
C LEU A 26 12.42 -11.56 7.45
N VAL A 27 11.95 -12.59 6.74
CA VAL A 27 10.53 -12.99 6.74
C VAL A 27 10.06 -13.39 8.14
N PRO A 28 10.76 -14.26 8.92
CA PRO A 28 10.34 -14.60 10.27
C PRO A 28 10.23 -13.38 11.18
N ALA A 29 11.20 -12.46 11.11
CA ALA A 29 11.18 -11.24 11.89
C ALA A 29 9.99 -10.34 11.52
N ALA A 30 9.72 -10.13 10.23
CA ALA A 30 8.59 -9.32 9.77
C ALA A 30 7.25 -9.90 10.24
N VAL A 31 7.06 -11.23 10.13
CA VAL A 31 5.82 -11.91 10.54
C VAL A 31 5.63 -11.83 12.06
N VAL A 32 6.66 -12.15 12.83
CA VAL A 32 6.58 -12.14 14.31
C VAL A 32 6.36 -10.72 14.82
N CYS A 33 7.09 -9.73 14.32
CA CYS A 33 6.93 -8.33 14.72
C CYS A 33 5.53 -7.80 14.35
N TRP A 34 5.03 -8.14 13.16
CA TRP A 34 3.69 -7.71 12.74
C TRP A 34 2.61 -8.36 13.61
N GLY A 35 2.66 -9.70 13.79
CA GLY A 35 1.71 -10.42 14.64
C GLY A 35 1.72 -9.94 16.09
N ALA A 36 2.90 -9.75 16.68
CA ALA A 36 3.06 -9.23 18.04
C ALA A 36 2.48 -7.81 18.19
N THR A 37 2.68 -6.95 17.17
CA THR A 37 2.11 -5.59 17.14
C THR A 37 0.58 -5.64 17.04
N ILE A 38 0.01 -6.48 16.17
CA ILE A 38 -1.45 -6.67 16.06
C ILE A 38 -2.04 -7.08 17.41
N VAL A 39 -1.45 -8.09 18.06
CA VAL A 39 -1.95 -8.60 19.35
C VAL A 39 -1.90 -7.50 20.42
N ALA A 40 -0.80 -6.76 20.51
CA ALA A 40 -0.65 -5.68 21.49
C ALA A 40 -1.67 -4.54 21.28
N VAL A 41 -1.97 -4.18 20.01
CA VAL A 41 -2.92 -3.10 19.69
C VAL A 41 -4.38 -3.56 19.89
N VAL A 42 -4.72 -4.78 19.42
CA VAL A 42 -6.12 -5.27 19.42
C VAL A 42 -6.55 -5.79 20.79
N ALA A 43 -5.69 -6.57 21.45
CA ALA A 43 -6.01 -7.16 22.75
C ALA A 43 -5.71 -6.23 23.94
N GLY A 44 -5.01 -5.11 23.68
CA GLY A 44 -4.70 -4.08 24.66
C GLY A 44 -3.33 -4.24 25.31
N TRP A 45 -2.87 -3.16 25.94
CA TRP A 45 -1.49 -3.03 26.45
C TRP A 45 -1.08 -4.15 27.43
N ARG A 46 -2.01 -4.63 28.30
CA ARG A 46 -1.73 -5.70 29.26
C ARG A 46 -1.33 -7.00 28.56
N VAL A 47 -2.11 -7.39 27.55
CA VAL A 47 -1.81 -8.58 26.74
C VAL A 47 -0.53 -8.36 25.94
N GLY A 48 -0.31 -7.17 25.40
CA GLY A 48 0.93 -6.80 24.71
C GLY A 48 2.18 -6.97 25.60
N VAL A 49 2.11 -6.58 26.88
CA VAL A 49 3.19 -6.82 27.84
C VAL A 49 3.41 -8.31 28.09
N VAL A 50 2.34 -9.09 28.26
CA VAL A 50 2.45 -10.55 28.43
C VAL A 50 3.11 -11.21 27.23
N VAL A 51 2.72 -10.80 26.02
CA VAL A 51 3.34 -11.27 24.76
C VAL A 51 4.83 -10.89 24.70
N ALA A 52 5.17 -9.65 25.04
CA ALA A 52 6.55 -9.19 25.05
C ALA A 52 7.41 -10.04 26.01
N VAL A 53 6.94 -10.25 27.24
CA VAL A 53 7.63 -11.09 28.25
C VAL A 53 7.74 -12.54 27.78
N GLY A 54 6.66 -13.11 27.24
CA GLY A 54 6.66 -14.48 26.69
C GLY A 54 7.68 -14.66 25.57
N LEU A 55 7.78 -13.68 24.66
CA LEU A 55 8.78 -13.69 23.59
C LEU A 55 10.22 -13.56 24.16
N VAL A 56 10.44 -12.74 25.18
CA VAL A 56 11.76 -12.66 25.85
C VAL A 56 12.14 -13.99 26.47
N VAL A 57 11.23 -14.64 27.21
CA VAL A 57 11.46 -15.96 27.81
C VAL A 57 11.75 -17.01 26.74
N ALA A 58 10.98 -17.02 25.65
CA ALA A 58 11.22 -17.90 24.51
C ALA A 58 12.61 -17.63 23.87
N GLY A 59 13.00 -16.37 23.75
CA GLY A 59 14.32 -15.96 23.26
C GLY A 59 15.45 -16.43 24.15
N ILE A 60 15.31 -16.30 25.48
CA ILE A 60 16.29 -16.80 26.45
C ILE A 60 16.42 -18.33 26.34
N GLY A 61 15.28 -19.05 26.25
CA GLY A 61 15.28 -20.52 26.08
C GLY A 61 15.97 -20.96 24.80
N LEU A 62 15.67 -20.28 23.68
CA LEU A 62 16.29 -20.56 22.38
C LEU A 62 17.80 -20.22 22.38
N GLY A 63 18.20 -19.12 23.01
CA GLY A 63 19.59 -18.72 23.17
C GLY A 63 20.38 -19.74 24.03
N ALA A 64 19.80 -20.17 25.14
CA ALA A 64 20.39 -21.22 26.00
C ALA A 64 20.52 -22.55 25.25
N TRP A 65 19.55 -22.91 24.43
CA TRP A 65 19.61 -24.12 23.60
C TRP A 65 20.73 -24.03 22.54
N LEU A 66 20.86 -22.87 21.87
CA LEU A 66 21.95 -22.61 20.93
C LEU A 66 23.34 -22.75 21.56
N ILE A 67 23.53 -22.23 22.79
CA ILE A 67 24.81 -22.29 23.53
C ILE A 67 25.13 -23.72 23.96
N ARG A 68 24.11 -24.51 24.40
CA ARG A 68 24.29 -25.87 24.92
C ARG A 68 24.55 -26.93 23.85
N GLY A 69 24.47 -26.61 22.57
CA GLY A 69 24.92 -27.54 21.54
C GLY A 69 23.93 -27.83 20.43
N ALA A 70 23.42 -26.82 19.76
CA ALA A 70 22.79 -27.03 18.46
C ALA A 70 23.80 -27.71 17.50
N ARG A 71 23.50 -28.95 17.10
CA ARG A 71 24.35 -29.74 16.20
C ARG A 71 23.97 -29.43 14.74
N GLY A 72 24.96 -29.04 13.93
CA GLY A 72 24.82 -28.71 12.50
C GLY A 72 24.73 -27.21 12.23
N GLU A 73 25.38 -26.75 11.17
CA GLU A 73 25.41 -25.32 10.76
C GLU A 73 24.05 -24.79 10.40
N LEU A 74 23.26 -25.54 9.64
CA LEU A 74 21.90 -25.16 9.23
C LEU A 74 20.99 -24.95 10.45
N CYS A 75 21.06 -25.85 11.44
CA CYS A 75 20.26 -25.74 12.66
C CYS A 75 20.63 -24.49 13.46
N ARG A 76 21.92 -24.18 13.57
CA ARG A 76 22.42 -22.95 14.22
C ARG A 76 21.97 -21.70 13.50
N MET A 77 22.04 -21.69 12.16
CA MET A 77 21.61 -20.55 11.35
C MET A 77 20.10 -20.30 11.50
N LEU A 78 19.26 -21.33 11.39
CA LEU A 78 17.81 -21.22 11.55
C LEU A 78 17.43 -20.76 12.96
N ALA A 79 18.09 -21.30 13.99
CA ALA A 79 17.84 -20.90 15.36
C ALA A 79 18.31 -19.46 15.66
N ALA A 80 19.41 -19.00 15.05
CA ALA A 80 19.84 -17.60 15.16
C ALA A 80 18.83 -16.65 14.49
N VAL A 81 18.29 -17.00 13.33
CA VAL A 81 17.23 -16.24 12.65
C VAL A 81 15.96 -16.21 13.51
N ALA A 82 15.56 -17.36 14.07
CA ALA A 82 14.41 -17.45 14.97
C ALA A 82 14.61 -16.61 16.24
N LEU A 83 15.80 -16.67 16.85
CA LEU A 83 16.14 -15.85 18.02
C LEU A 83 16.04 -14.36 17.71
N ALA A 84 16.61 -13.92 16.59
CA ALA A 84 16.52 -12.53 16.17
C ALA A 84 15.07 -12.09 15.94
N ALA A 85 14.26 -12.96 15.32
CA ALA A 85 12.82 -12.70 15.08
C ALA A 85 12.03 -12.57 16.40
N VAL A 86 12.29 -13.46 17.35
CA VAL A 86 11.60 -13.46 18.66
C VAL A 86 12.00 -12.25 19.50
N LEU A 87 13.27 -11.89 19.56
CA LEU A 87 13.74 -10.71 20.29
C LEU A 87 13.25 -9.40 19.66
N ALA A 88 13.28 -9.30 18.33
CA ALA A 88 12.69 -8.17 17.63
C ALA A 88 11.18 -8.08 17.92
N GLY A 89 10.46 -9.21 17.83
CA GLY A 89 9.04 -9.28 18.15
C GLY A 89 8.69 -8.82 19.57
N ALA A 90 9.54 -9.18 20.54
CA ALA A 90 9.38 -8.70 21.92
C ALA A 90 9.50 -7.17 22.02
N GLY A 91 10.48 -6.58 21.32
CA GLY A 91 10.64 -5.12 21.24
C GLY A 91 9.44 -4.43 20.62
N PHE A 92 8.91 -4.99 19.51
CA PHE A 92 7.71 -4.46 18.84
C PHE A 92 6.46 -4.59 19.72
N ALA A 93 6.26 -5.73 20.40
CA ALA A 93 5.15 -5.93 21.33
C ALA A 93 5.21 -4.93 22.50
N ALA A 94 6.39 -4.72 23.09
CA ALA A 94 6.60 -3.77 24.17
C ALA A 94 6.33 -2.33 23.72
N ALA A 95 6.84 -1.92 22.56
CA ALA A 95 6.62 -0.59 22.01
C ALA A 95 5.14 -0.33 21.68
N ALA A 96 4.44 -1.32 21.10
CA ALA A 96 3.03 -1.24 20.80
C ALA A 96 2.19 -1.20 22.07
N ALA A 97 2.50 -2.03 23.08
CA ALA A 97 1.84 -2.03 24.38
C ALA A 97 2.00 -0.70 25.12
N TRP A 98 3.20 -0.12 25.08
CA TRP A 98 3.45 1.20 25.67
C TRP A 98 2.60 2.30 25.01
N ARG A 99 2.54 2.31 23.66
CA ARG A 99 1.72 3.29 22.91
C ARG A 99 0.24 3.10 23.19
N GLU A 100 -0.25 1.85 23.20
CA GLU A 100 -1.65 1.55 23.51
C GLU A 100 -2.00 1.94 24.96
N GLY A 101 -1.10 1.67 25.93
CA GLY A 101 -1.28 2.12 27.32
C GLY A 101 -1.40 3.63 27.44
N ARG A 102 -0.64 4.40 26.66
CA ARG A 102 -0.77 5.87 26.60
C ARG A 102 -2.11 6.32 25.99
N VAL A 103 -2.57 5.62 24.94
CA VAL A 103 -3.89 5.88 24.33
C VAL A 103 -5.01 5.54 25.31
N ALA A 104 -4.92 4.41 26.01
CA ALA A 104 -5.90 3.99 27.01
C ALA A 104 -5.99 4.95 28.20
N ALA A 105 -4.86 5.53 28.62
CA ALA A 105 -4.79 6.53 29.69
C ALA A 105 -5.10 7.97 29.23
N HIS A 106 -5.38 8.19 27.94
CA HIS A 106 -5.59 9.53 27.41
C HIS A 106 -6.89 10.15 27.97
N PRO A 107 -6.91 11.43 28.42
CA PRO A 107 -8.09 12.03 29.06
C PRO A 107 -9.35 12.00 28.19
N LEU A 108 -9.24 12.21 26.86
CA LEU A 108 -10.40 12.11 25.97
C LEU A 108 -10.94 10.67 25.82
N ARG A 109 -10.11 9.65 26.10
CA ARG A 109 -10.55 8.25 26.07
C ARG A 109 -11.37 7.91 27.31
N VAL A 110 -11.05 8.55 28.43
CA VAL A 110 -11.72 8.38 29.73
C VAL A 110 -12.97 9.25 29.82
N ALA A 111 -13.03 10.38 29.11
CA ALA A 111 -14.18 11.29 29.12
C ALA A 111 -15.47 10.60 28.62
N ALA A 112 -16.60 11.07 29.14
CA ALA A 112 -17.91 10.51 28.76
C ALA A 112 -18.22 10.76 27.28
N PRO A 113 -18.72 9.75 26.54
CA PRO A 113 -19.22 9.98 25.19
C PRO A 113 -20.34 11.01 25.18
N GLY A 114 -20.40 11.81 24.12
CA GLY A 114 -21.38 12.90 24.02
C GLY A 114 -20.91 14.23 24.59
N THR A 115 -19.77 14.27 25.29
CA THR A 115 -19.18 15.52 25.81
C THR A 115 -18.79 16.44 24.64
N TYR A 116 -19.09 17.74 24.82
CA TYR A 116 -18.66 18.77 23.87
C TYR A 116 -17.32 19.36 24.28
N VAL A 117 -16.41 19.41 23.33
CA VAL A 117 -15.07 19.97 23.51
C VAL A 117 -14.71 20.87 22.33
N THR A 118 -13.92 21.91 22.58
CA THR A 118 -13.26 22.66 21.50
C THR A 118 -11.88 22.07 21.33
N VAL A 119 -11.53 21.69 20.12
CA VAL A 119 -10.29 20.99 19.81
C VAL A 119 -9.47 21.74 18.78
N VAL A 120 -8.16 21.66 18.93
CA VAL A 120 -7.19 22.07 17.90
C VAL A 120 -6.49 20.82 17.39
N VAL A 121 -6.66 20.55 16.12
CA VAL A 121 -6.07 19.37 15.47
C VAL A 121 -5.19 19.78 14.29
N THR A 122 -4.31 18.86 13.90
CA THR A 122 -3.53 18.99 12.66
C THR A 122 -3.89 17.81 11.76
N PRO A 123 -4.63 18.02 10.64
CA PRO A 123 -4.91 17.01 9.65
C PRO A 123 -3.64 16.33 9.13
N VAL A 124 -3.71 15.03 8.92
CA VAL A 124 -2.61 14.23 8.36
C VAL A 124 -2.86 13.94 6.88
N ASP A 125 -4.14 13.83 6.50
CA ASP A 125 -4.60 13.51 5.15
C ASP A 125 -5.70 14.50 4.72
N ASP A 126 -6.07 14.47 3.44
CA ASP A 126 -7.22 15.25 2.95
C ASP A 126 -8.55 14.67 3.47
N PRO A 127 -9.59 15.49 3.64
CA PRO A 127 -10.92 14.99 3.97
C PRO A 127 -11.45 14.04 2.89
N LYS A 128 -11.97 12.86 3.29
CA LYS A 128 -12.48 11.83 2.37
C LYS A 128 -13.99 11.68 2.52
N PRO A 129 -14.76 11.71 1.42
CA PRO A 129 -16.23 11.55 1.50
C PRO A 129 -16.58 10.13 1.96
N LEU A 130 -17.49 10.01 2.92
CA LEU A 130 -18.08 8.76 3.35
C LEU A 130 -19.30 8.40 2.49
N PRO A 131 -19.60 7.10 2.28
CA PRO A 131 -20.84 6.67 1.62
C PRO A 131 -22.06 7.27 2.34
N SER A 132 -22.97 7.89 1.57
CA SER A 132 -24.09 8.69 2.11
C SER A 132 -25.11 7.90 2.94
N LYS A 133 -25.13 6.55 2.87
CA LYS A 133 -26.05 5.68 3.62
C LYS A 133 -25.72 5.53 5.10
N ALA A 134 -24.53 5.91 5.55
CA ALA A 134 -24.07 5.56 6.89
C ALA A 134 -24.57 6.50 8.01
N PHE A 135 -24.88 7.81 7.76
CA PHE A 135 -25.07 8.79 8.84
C PHE A 135 -25.96 10.00 8.52
N GLY A 136 -26.94 9.88 7.65
CA GLY A 136 -27.96 10.93 7.49
C GLY A 136 -27.46 12.27 6.90
N GLY A 137 -26.59 12.24 5.89
CA GLY A 137 -26.05 13.40 5.20
C GLY A 137 -24.67 13.13 4.62
N ARG A 138 -24.18 14.00 3.73
CA ARG A 138 -22.80 13.92 3.21
C ARG A 138 -21.82 14.27 4.33
N GLN A 139 -21.21 13.26 4.89
CA GLN A 139 -20.14 13.40 5.89
C GLN A 139 -18.80 13.03 5.27
N TRP A 140 -17.77 13.69 5.77
CA TRP A 140 -16.39 13.46 5.37
C TRP A 140 -15.60 12.97 6.57
N LEU A 141 -14.63 12.10 6.31
CA LEU A 141 -13.73 11.54 7.30
C LEU A 141 -12.38 12.22 7.17
N LEU A 142 -11.85 12.69 8.29
CA LEU A 142 -10.55 13.34 8.38
C LEU A 142 -9.71 12.67 9.46
N GLN A 143 -8.52 12.17 9.12
CA GLN A 143 -7.53 11.76 10.10
C GLN A 143 -6.71 12.97 10.54
N ALA A 144 -6.54 13.13 11.85
CA ALA A 144 -5.80 14.27 12.38
C ALA A 144 -5.04 13.91 13.66
N ASN A 145 -4.00 14.68 13.95
CA ASN A 145 -3.30 14.64 15.22
C ASN A 145 -3.85 15.73 16.14
N LEU A 146 -4.35 15.34 17.30
CA LEU A 146 -4.77 16.26 18.37
C LEU A 146 -3.55 17.04 18.86
N ARG A 147 -3.72 18.33 19.09
CA ARG A 147 -2.71 19.21 19.69
C ARG A 147 -3.12 19.62 21.09
N GLU A 148 -4.34 20.13 21.21
CA GLU A 148 -4.94 20.54 22.47
C GLU A 148 -6.45 20.43 22.39
N TYR A 149 -7.09 20.33 23.53
CA TYR A 149 -8.53 20.46 23.63
C TYR A 149 -8.92 21.31 24.85
N ARG A 150 -10.05 21.99 24.74
CA ARG A 150 -10.67 22.76 25.81
C ARG A 150 -11.98 22.12 26.23
N HIS A 151 -12.09 21.84 27.50
CA HIS A 151 -13.32 21.40 28.12
C HIS A 151 -13.64 22.36 29.30
N ALA A 152 -14.79 23.04 29.25
CA ALA A 152 -15.13 24.15 30.13
C ALA A 152 -14.03 25.24 30.14
N GLN A 153 -13.40 25.49 31.26
CA GLN A 153 -12.32 26.48 31.43
C GLN A 153 -10.91 25.88 31.35
N THR A 154 -10.80 24.55 31.17
CA THR A 154 -9.51 23.87 31.25
C THR A 154 -8.99 23.59 29.84
N VAL A 155 -7.77 24.05 29.56
CA VAL A 155 -7.02 23.74 28.34
C VAL A 155 -6.06 22.60 28.64
N VAL A 156 -6.19 21.49 27.91
CA VAL A 156 -5.30 20.31 28.04
C VAL A 156 -4.53 20.13 26.77
N ARG A 157 -3.20 20.19 26.86
CA ARG A 157 -2.29 19.85 25.76
C ARG A 157 -1.99 18.36 25.82
N ALA A 158 -2.63 17.61 24.94
CA ALA A 158 -2.45 16.17 24.85
C ALA A 158 -2.44 15.76 23.38
N GLY A 159 -1.38 15.09 22.98
CA GLY A 159 -1.21 14.60 21.61
C GLY A 159 -1.79 13.20 21.43
N GLY A 160 -2.32 12.92 20.25
CA GLY A 160 -2.81 11.59 19.88
C GLY A 160 -3.50 11.61 18.53
N SER A 161 -3.63 10.45 17.91
CA SER A 161 -4.40 10.32 16.66
C SER A 161 -5.89 10.38 16.96
N VAL A 162 -6.62 11.21 16.21
CA VAL A 162 -8.07 11.34 16.28
C VAL A 162 -8.69 11.19 14.90
N LEU A 163 -9.88 10.64 14.87
CA LEU A 163 -10.70 10.55 13.68
C LEU A 163 -11.79 11.62 13.76
N VAL A 164 -11.90 12.46 12.75
CA VAL A 164 -12.86 13.56 12.74
C VAL A 164 -13.91 13.31 11.67
N LEU A 165 -15.18 13.29 12.09
CA LEU A 165 -16.32 13.29 11.19
C LEU A 165 -16.75 14.74 10.99
N VAL A 166 -16.69 15.21 9.75
CA VAL A 166 -16.95 16.62 9.42
C VAL A 166 -18.08 16.75 8.40
N PRO A 167 -18.90 17.80 8.47
CA PRO A 167 -19.82 18.14 7.40
C PRO A 167 -19.07 18.61 6.17
N GLU A 168 -19.70 18.56 5.01
CA GLU A 168 -19.08 19.00 3.75
C GLU A 168 -18.69 20.49 3.77
N ALA A 169 -19.57 21.32 4.33
CA ALA A 169 -19.41 22.78 4.32
C ALA A 169 -18.21 23.25 5.16
N GLY A 170 -17.30 23.97 4.52
CA GLY A 170 -16.13 24.61 5.15
C GLY A 170 -14.93 23.68 5.40
N TRP A 171 -15.04 22.39 5.11
CA TRP A 171 -13.94 21.44 5.33
C TRP A 171 -13.20 20.99 4.08
N GLN A 172 -13.78 21.26 2.89
CA GLN A 172 -13.20 20.83 1.61
C GLN A 172 -11.84 21.47 1.30
N THR A 173 -11.58 22.67 1.84
CA THR A 173 -10.36 23.44 1.60
C THR A 173 -9.28 23.22 2.64
N VAL A 174 -9.55 22.36 3.64
CA VAL A 174 -8.59 22.06 4.70
C VAL A 174 -7.48 21.17 4.15
N LEU A 175 -6.23 21.62 4.31
CA LEU A 175 -5.04 20.92 3.87
C LEU A 175 -4.32 20.24 5.04
N PRO A 176 -3.61 19.14 4.80
CA PRO A 176 -2.75 18.51 5.80
C PRO A 176 -1.71 19.47 6.36
N GLY A 177 -1.42 19.32 7.65
CA GLY A 177 -0.45 20.17 8.36
C GLY A 177 -0.99 21.50 8.86
N GLN A 178 -2.19 21.93 8.47
CA GLN A 178 -2.85 23.12 9.03
C GLN A 178 -3.25 22.91 10.49
N ARG A 179 -3.26 23.95 11.30
CA ARG A 179 -3.93 23.91 12.58
C ARG A 179 -5.38 24.31 12.39
N VAL A 180 -6.29 23.43 12.79
CA VAL A 180 -7.73 23.63 12.63
C VAL A 180 -8.39 23.59 14.00
N GLU A 181 -9.10 24.65 14.37
CA GLU A 181 -9.88 24.75 15.60
C GLU A 181 -11.36 24.60 15.28
N PHE A 182 -12.07 23.76 16.06
CA PHE A 182 -13.51 23.56 15.91
C PHE A 182 -14.12 22.99 17.20
N ARG A 183 -15.44 23.13 17.31
CA ARG A 183 -16.21 22.47 18.35
C ARG A 183 -16.63 21.08 17.90
N ALA A 184 -16.42 20.09 18.75
CA ALA A 184 -16.74 18.71 18.46
C ALA A 184 -17.49 18.04 19.59
N ARG A 185 -18.33 17.07 19.24
CA ARG A 185 -18.88 16.08 20.15
C ARG A 185 -17.96 14.88 20.19
N LEU A 186 -17.65 14.40 21.37
CA LEU A 186 -16.77 13.26 21.60
C LEU A 186 -17.56 11.96 21.43
N ASP A 187 -17.05 11.06 20.57
CA ASP A 187 -17.55 9.70 20.43
C ASP A 187 -16.42 8.69 20.69
N ARG A 188 -16.78 7.45 21.06
CA ARG A 188 -15.78 6.38 21.23
C ARG A 188 -15.31 5.86 19.87
N PRO A 189 -14.00 5.52 19.74
CA PRO A 189 -13.52 4.84 18.56
C PRO A 189 -14.20 3.47 18.38
N TRP A 190 -14.67 3.20 17.18
CA TRP A 190 -15.27 1.91 16.84
C TRP A 190 -14.24 0.84 16.46
N ARG A 191 -12.97 1.22 16.25
CA ARG A 191 -11.85 0.31 15.99
C ARG A 191 -10.78 0.44 17.07
N ARG A 192 -10.05 -0.63 17.32
CA ARG A 192 -8.85 -0.65 18.18
C ARG A 192 -7.61 -0.48 17.32
N ASP A 193 -7.25 0.76 17.01
CA ASP A 193 -6.19 1.14 16.07
C ASP A 193 -5.28 2.28 16.57
N LEU A 194 -5.18 2.46 17.88
CA LEU A 194 -4.46 3.56 18.54
C LEU A 194 -5.12 4.93 18.35
N THR A 195 -6.35 5.00 17.86
CA THR A 195 -7.13 6.23 17.83
C THR A 195 -7.60 6.58 19.25
N VAL A 196 -7.29 7.79 19.68
CA VAL A 196 -7.68 8.30 21.02
C VAL A 196 -9.19 8.51 21.11
N ALA A 197 -9.76 9.17 20.11
CA ALA A 197 -11.17 9.55 20.09
C ALA A 197 -11.69 9.71 18.67
N VAL A 198 -13.01 9.58 18.51
CA VAL A 198 -13.73 10.06 17.34
C VAL A 198 -14.38 11.38 17.69
N LEU A 199 -14.15 12.39 16.87
CA LEU A 199 -14.65 13.75 17.05
C LEU A 199 -15.67 14.05 15.95
N ARG A 200 -16.90 14.37 16.34
CA ARG A 200 -17.93 14.79 15.40
C ARG A 200 -18.02 16.32 15.41
N ALA A 201 -17.52 16.94 14.35
CA ALA A 201 -17.52 18.39 14.21
C ALA A 201 -18.95 18.97 14.19
N GLN A 202 -19.14 20.09 14.89
CA GLN A 202 -20.39 20.83 14.96
C GLN A 202 -20.30 22.05 14.04
N GLY A 203 -20.49 21.82 12.72
CA GLY A 203 -20.40 22.88 11.71
C GLY A 203 -18.99 23.08 11.13
N PRO A 204 -18.77 24.21 10.44
CA PRO A 204 -17.48 24.55 9.84
C PRO A 204 -16.41 24.80 10.91
N PRO A 205 -15.11 24.76 10.55
CA PRO A 205 -14.04 25.10 11.48
C PRO A 205 -14.14 26.56 11.92
N THR A 206 -13.86 26.81 13.20
CA THR A 206 -13.88 28.17 13.78
C THR A 206 -12.57 28.92 13.57
N GLY A 207 -11.48 28.20 13.37
CA GLY A 207 -10.17 28.76 13.07
C GLY A 207 -9.35 27.83 12.19
N VAL A 208 -8.77 28.37 11.11
CA VAL A 208 -7.90 27.62 10.20
C VAL A 208 -6.62 28.44 10.00
N ALA A 209 -5.48 27.87 10.42
CA ALA A 209 -4.18 28.49 10.18
C ALA A 209 -3.68 28.24 8.75
N SER A 210 -2.69 28.99 8.29
CA SER A 210 -2.05 28.77 7.01
C SER A 210 -1.38 27.39 6.97
N PRO A 211 -1.44 26.68 5.82
CA PRO A 211 -0.75 25.41 5.65
C PRO A 211 0.76 25.63 5.56
N PRO A 212 1.57 24.61 5.87
CA PRO A 212 2.98 24.60 5.54
C PRO A 212 3.18 24.84 4.03
N TRP A 213 4.22 25.59 3.65
CA TRP A 213 4.44 26.00 2.26
C TRP A 213 4.47 24.82 1.27
N TRP A 214 5.04 23.67 1.67
CA TRP A 214 5.09 22.48 0.82
C TRP A 214 3.71 21.83 0.62
N GLN A 215 2.82 21.93 1.59
CA GLN A 215 1.44 21.43 1.48
C GLN A 215 0.58 22.38 0.64
N HIS A 216 0.83 23.68 0.75
CA HIS A 216 0.22 24.67 -0.12
C HIS A 216 0.64 24.45 -1.58
N ALA A 217 1.94 24.26 -1.85
CA ALA A 217 2.46 23.97 -3.18
C ALA A 217 1.88 22.66 -3.75
N ALA A 218 1.83 21.57 -2.94
CA ALA A 218 1.21 20.32 -3.36
C ALA A 218 -0.30 20.49 -3.66
N GLY A 219 -1.01 21.27 -2.84
CA GLY A 219 -2.42 21.61 -3.08
C GLY A 219 -2.63 22.36 -4.40
N GLU A 220 -1.76 23.31 -4.71
CA GLU A 220 -1.80 24.06 -5.97
C GLU A 220 -1.54 23.14 -7.19
N VAL A 221 -0.56 22.23 -7.10
CA VAL A 221 -0.32 21.22 -8.15
C VAL A 221 -1.58 20.39 -8.39
N ARG A 222 -2.20 19.88 -7.33
CA ARG A 222 -3.41 19.05 -7.41
C ARG A 222 -4.59 19.83 -8.00
N SER A 223 -4.80 21.07 -7.56
CA SER A 223 -5.90 21.92 -8.07
C SER A 223 -5.73 22.28 -9.54
N ARG A 224 -4.51 22.65 -9.97
CA ARG A 224 -4.24 22.92 -11.39
C ARG A 224 -4.37 21.68 -12.25
N PHE A 225 -3.88 20.54 -11.76
CA PHE A 225 -4.02 19.27 -12.47
C PHE A 225 -5.50 18.87 -12.63
N ALA A 226 -6.30 18.97 -11.58
CA ALA A 226 -7.74 18.73 -11.65
C ALA A 226 -8.44 19.69 -12.63
N ALA A 227 -8.09 20.98 -12.61
CA ALA A 227 -8.64 21.96 -13.55
C ALA A 227 -8.22 21.69 -15.00
N ALA A 228 -7.02 21.14 -15.24
CA ALA A 228 -6.60 20.72 -16.58
C ALA A 228 -7.38 19.47 -17.04
N ALA A 229 -7.61 18.51 -16.14
CA ALA A 229 -8.43 17.33 -16.41
C ALA A 229 -9.88 17.69 -16.74
N ASP A 230 -10.50 18.62 -16.01
CA ASP A 230 -11.86 19.11 -16.26
C ASP A 230 -12.00 19.75 -17.67
N ARG A 231 -10.93 20.36 -18.19
CA ARG A 231 -10.94 20.97 -19.53
C ARG A 231 -10.67 19.97 -20.65
N ALA A 232 -9.99 18.87 -20.34
CA ALA A 232 -9.50 17.90 -21.33
C ALA A 232 -10.42 16.70 -21.51
N LEU A 233 -11.20 16.34 -20.48
CA LEU A 233 -11.86 15.05 -20.35
C LEU A 233 -13.35 15.20 -20.00
N SER A 234 -14.12 14.10 -20.17
CA SER A 234 -15.50 14.02 -19.66
C SER A 234 -15.52 13.98 -18.13
N ASP A 235 -16.65 14.34 -17.51
CA ASP A 235 -16.82 14.47 -16.05
C ASP A 235 -16.31 13.25 -15.27
N ASP A 236 -16.66 12.04 -15.71
CA ASP A 236 -16.24 10.80 -15.06
C ASP A 236 -14.72 10.57 -15.17
N ALA A 237 -14.16 10.81 -16.35
CA ALA A 237 -12.73 10.67 -16.59
C ALA A 237 -11.93 11.78 -15.89
N ALA A 238 -12.43 13.01 -15.86
CA ALA A 238 -11.84 14.14 -15.16
C ALA A 238 -11.83 13.94 -13.64
N GLY A 239 -12.90 13.35 -13.09
CA GLY A 239 -12.96 12.97 -11.67
C GLY A 239 -12.06 11.78 -11.30
N LEU A 240 -11.83 10.85 -12.25
CA LEU A 240 -11.04 9.64 -12.03
C LEU A 240 -9.53 9.89 -12.16
N LEU A 241 -9.08 10.64 -13.17
CA LEU A 241 -7.65 10.80 -13.48
C LEU A 241 -6.82 11.35 -12.32
N PRO A 242 -7.26 12.37 -11.55
CA PRO A 242 -6.51 12.83 -10.38
C PRO A 242 -6.34 11.74 -9.30
N GLY A 243 -7.34 10.86 -9.14
CA GLY A 243 -7.25 9.69 -8.26
C GLY A 243 -6.15 8.73 -8.66
N LEU A 244 -6.07 8.41 -9.97
CA LEU A 244 -5.08 7.48 -10.52
C LEU A 244 -3.63 8.01 -10.44
N VAL A 245 -3.42 9.31 -10.61
CA VAL A 245 -2.06 9.90 -10.73
C VAL A 245 -1.54 10.45 -9.41
N VAL A 246 -2.35 11.25 -8.70
CA VAL A 246 -1.94 11.96 -7.48
C VAL A 246 -2.76 11.57 -6.24
N GLY A 247 -3.62 10.57 -6.34
CA GLY A 247 -4.43 10.07 -5.23
C GLY A 247 -5.56 11.01 -4.79
N ASP A 248 -5.98 11.94 -5.64
CA ASP A 248 -7.07 12.86 -5.34
C ASP A 248 -8.41 12.29 -5.78
N VAL A 249 -9.14 11.73 -4.85
CA VAL A 249 -10.48 11.14 -5.06
C VAL A 249 -11.62 12.07 -4.63
N SER A 250 -11.33 13.32 -4.33
CA SER A 250 -12.32 14.29 -3.84
C SER A 250 -13.44 14.55 -4.85
N ARG A 251 -13.13 14.46 -6.14
CA ARG A 251 -14.04 14.69 -7.26
C ARG A 251 -14.54 13.42 -7.92
N LEU A 252 -14.14 12.23 -7.44
CA LEU A 252 -14.55 10.96 -8.03
C LEU A 252 -16.06 10.75 -7.88
N PRO A 253 -16.83 10.61 -8.99
CA PRO A 253 -18.27 10.40 -8.94
C PRO A 253 -18.62 9.12 -8.17
N GLY A 254 -19.74 9.17 -7.45
CA GLY A 254 -20.16 8.06 -6.60
C GLY A 254 -20.42 6.76 -7.36
N HIS A 255 -21.06 6.86 -8.54
CA HIS A 255 -21.32 5.69 -9.40
C HIS A 255 -20.02 5.07 -9.96
N VAL A 256 -19.03 5.89 -10.34
CA VAL A 256 -17.73 5.39 -10.78
C VAL A 256 -17.03 4.64 -9.64
N ARG A 257 -17.04 5.22 -8.42
CA ARG A 257 -16.49 4.56 -7.24
C ARG A 257 -17.18 3.22 -6.97
N GLU A 258 -18.50 3.16 -7.07
CA GLU A 258 -19.27 1.95 -6.84
C GLU A 258 -18.94 0.86 -7.89
N ASN A 259 -18.87 1.22 -9.16
CA ASN A 259 -18.46 0.32 -10.24
C ASN A 259 -17.06 -0.26 -10.00
N PHE A 260 -16.11 0.58 -9.55
CA PHE A 260 -14.75 0.14 -9.24
C PHE A 260 -14.69 -0.80 -8.03
N VAL A 261 -15.54 -0.61 -7.03
CA VAL A 261 -15.64 -1.52 -5.89
C VAL A 261 -16.22 -2.86 -6.31
N GLN A 262 -17.28 -2.86 -7.14
CA GLN A 262 -17.95 -4.09 -7.60
C GLN A 262 -17.06 -4.94 -8.54
N THR A 263 -16.11 -4.32 -9.23
CA THR A 263 -15.18 -4.97 -10.17
C THR A 263 -13.80 -5.24 -9.57
N ASP A 264 -13.61 -5.06 -8.26
CA ASP A 264 -12.32 -5.17 -7.56
C ASP A 264 -11.20 -4.24 -8.11
N LEU A 265 -11.59 -3.17 -8.83
CA LEU A 265 -10.69 -2.14 -9.35
C LEU A 265 -10.48 -0.96 -8.39
N ALA A 266 -11.11 -0.99 -7.21
CA ALA A 266 -11.04 0.11 -6.22
C ALA A 266 -9.61 0.47 -5.81
N HIS A 267 -8.67 -0.47 -5.85
CA HIS A 267 -7.26 -0.24 -5.57
C HIS A 267 -6.58 0.71 -6.57
N LEU A 268 -7.12 0.88 -7.78
CA LEU A 268 -6.63 1.82 -8.80
C LEU A 268 -6.95 3.28 -8.45
N THR A 269 -8.04 3.53 -7.70
CA THR A 269 -8.40 4.89 -7.26
C THR A 269 -7.50 5.43 -6.15
N ALA A 270 -6.61 4.60 -5.61
CA ALA A 270 -5.55 5.00 -4.69
C ALA A 270 -4.19 4.87 -5.38
N VAL A 271 -3.28 5.77 -5.07
CA VAL A 271 -1.91 5.69 -5.62
C VAL A 271 -1.27 4.37 -5.21
N SER A 272 -0.82 3.63 -6.21
CA SER A 272 -0.22 2.30 -6.04
C SER A 272 1.31 2.36 -5.99
N GLY A 273 1.92 1.26 -5.51
CA GLY A 273 3.38 1.09 -5.59
C GLY A 273 3.91 1.08 -7.02
N MET A 274 3.10 0.69 -7.99
CA MET A 274 3.44 0.72 -9.40
C MET A 274 3.67 2.15 -9.90
N ASN A 275 2.86 3.13 -9.49
CA ASN A 275 3.04 4.54 -9.87
C ASN A 275 4.41 5.07 -9.40
N VAL A 276 4.82 4.74 -8.16
CA VAL A 276 6.16 5.08 -7.65
C VAL A 276 7.26 4.43 -8.50
N SER A 277 7.10 3.16 -8.84
CA SER A 277 8.08 2.41 -9.66
C SER A 277 8.20 2.98 -11.08
N ILE A 278 7.07 3.32 -11.73
CA ILE A 278 7.04 3.94 -13.06
C ILE A 278 7.74 5.30 -13.01
N LEU A 279 7.41 6.13 -12.00
CA LEU A 279 8.00 7.46 -11.84
C LEU A 279 9.52 7.37 -11.65
N LEU A 280 9.99 6.50 -10.74
CA LEU A 280 11.43 6.31 -10.51
C LEU A 280 12.13 5.76 -11.75
N ALA A 281 11.52 4.80 -12.46
CA ALA A 281 12.06 4.26 -13.71
C ALA A 281 12.17 5.34 -14.79
N ALA A 282 11.13 6.18 -14.95
CA ALA A 282 11.13 7.28 -15.91
C ALA A 282 12.24 8.30 -15.60
N VAL A 283 12.42 8.68 -14.33
CA VAL A 283 13.50 9.60 -13.89
C VAL A 283 14.87 9.00 -14.18
N LEU A 284 15.11 7.75 -13.77
CA LEU A 284 16.40 7.08 -13.98
C LEU A 284 16.71 6.86 -15.48
N PHE A 285 15.69 6.56 -16.27
CA PHE A 285 15.82 6.47 -17.72
C PHE A 285 16.17 7.81 -18.36
N SER A 286 15.47 8.89 -17.97
CA SER A 286 15.73 10.24 -18.47
C SER A 286 17.15 10.71 -18.12
N VAL A 287 17.60 10.44 -16.90
CA VAL A 287 18.98 10.75 -16.46
C VAL A 287 20.01 10.02 -17.33
N ARG A 288 19.77 8.73 -17.63
CA ARG A 288 20.65 7.96 -18.51
C ARG A 288 20.61 8.46 -19.97
N ALA A 289 19.42 8.77 -20.48
CA ALA A 289 19.26 9.29 -21.83
C ALA A 289 19.97 10.64 -22.04
N LEU A 290 19.98 11.47 -20.98
CA LEU A 290 20.65 12.77 -20.94
C LEU A 290 22.14 12.66 -20.56
N THR A 291 22.67 11.44 -20.39
CA THR A 291 24.09 11.19 -20.00
C THR A 291 24.54 11.91 -18.74
N LEU A 292 23.62 12.18 -17.82
CA LEU A 292 23.92 12.83 -16.56
C LEU A 292 24.63 11.87 -15.60
N ASP A 293 25.39 12.45 -14.64
CA ASP A 293 26.08 11.66 -13.62
C ASP A 293 25.13 10.78 -12.82
N ALA A 294 25.54 9.52 -12.59
CA ALA A 294 24.71 8.54 -11.89
C ALA A 294 24.35 8.98 -10.45
N ARG A 295 25.24 9.71 -9.77
CA ARG A 295 24.99 10.24 -8.42
C ARG A 295 23.94 11.34 -8.44
N ALA A 296 24.04 12.26 -9.40
CA ALA A 296 23.03 13.30 -9.62
C ALA A 296 21.67 12.67 -9.96
N GLY A 297 21.65 11.62 -10.78
CA GLY A 297 20.44 10.86 -11.10
C GLY A 297 19.80 10.20 -9.89
N MET A 298 20.59 9.61 -9.00
CA MET A 298 20.08 9.01 -7.77
C MET A 298 19.54 10.07 -6.81
N ALA A 299 20.23 11.23 -6.67
CA ALA A 299 19.76 12.34 -5.85
C ALA A 299 18.44 12.91 -6.40
N LEU A 300 18.32 13.06 -7.73
CA LEU A 300 17.09 13.50 -8.38
C LEU A 300 15.95 12.49 -8.15
N ALA A 301 16.20 11.19 -8.29
CA ALA A 301 15.21 10.15 -8.05
C ALA A 301 14.75 10.13 -6.58
N ALA A 302 15.65 10.34 -5.62
CA ALA A 302 15.31 10.46 -4.21
C ALA A 302 14.48 11.73 -3.93
N LEU A 303 14.82 12.86 -4.53
CA LEU A 303 14.05 14.09 -4.43
C LEU A 303 12.63 13.90 -5.00
N VAL A 304 12.52 13.33 -6.20
CA VAL A 304 11.23 13.07 -6.85
C VAL A 304 10.38 12.13 -6.01
N LEU A 305 10.99 11.11 -5.38
CA LEU A 305 10.29 10.20 -4.46
C LEU A 305 9.69 10.96 -3.26
N VAL A 306 10.44 11.85 -2.63
CA VAL A 306 9.97 12.68 -1.51
C VAL A 306 8.84 13.61 -1.97
N LEU A 307 9.03 14.33 -3.09
CA LEU A 307 8.01 15.22 -3.64
C LEU A 307 6.72 14.46 -4.00
N PHE A 308 6.86 13.25 -4.55
CA PHE A 308 5.71 12.40 -4.87
C PHE A 308 4.95 11.98 -3.61
N VAL A 309 5.62 11.61 -2.51
CA VAL A 309 4.96 11.28 -1.23
C VAL A 309 4.19 12.48 -0.68
N ILE A 310 4.75 13.69 -0.79
CA ILE A 310 4.07 14.94 -0.37
C ILE A 310 2.83 15.19 -1.25
N LEU A 311 2.95 15.00 -2.56
CA LEU A 311 1.89 15.24 -3.54
C LEU A 311 0.75 14.23 -3.43
N ALA A 312 1.09 12.92 -3.34
CA ALA A 312 0.12 11.81 -3.28
C ALA A 312 -0.50 11.62 -1.90
N ARG A 313 0.00 12.31 -0.87
CA ARG A 313 -0.31 12.12 0.55
C ARG A 313 0.20 10.79 1.14
N PRO A 314 0.52 10.73 2.43
CA PRO A 314 1.14 9.56 3.07
C PRO A 314 0.14 8.43 3.37
N SER A 315 -0.49 7.85 2.33
CA SER A 315 -1.30 6.64 2.51
C SER A 315 -0.42 5.42 2.81
N PRO A 316 -0.96 4.35 3.43
CA PRO A 316 -0.20 3.14 3.75
C PRO A 316 0.53 2.52 2.54
N SER A 317 -0.13 2.51 1.37
CA SER A 317 0.45 2.01 0.11
C SER A 317 1.58 2.89 -0.41
N VAL A 318 1.41 4.21 -0.35
CA VAL A 318 2.44 5.18 -0.76
C VAL A 318 3.66 5.10 0.16
N LEU A 319 3.45 5.04 1.48
CA LEU A 319 4.55 4.92 2.45
C LEU A 319 5.37 3.64 2.23
N ARG A 320 4.69 2.49 2.04
CA ARG A 320 5.38 1.24 1.74
C ARG A 320 6.19 1.33 0.45
N ALA A 321 5.58 1.85 -0.62
CA ALA A 321 6.24 1.99 -1.91
C ALA A 321 7.43 2.97 -1.84
N ALA A 322 7.30 4.05 -1.08
CA ALA A 322 8.37 5.00 -0.85
C ALA A 322 9.57 4.39 -0.12
N VAL A 323 9.31 3.63 0.96
CA VAL A 323 10.38 2.94 1.70
C VAL A 323 11.05 1.88 0.83
N MET A 324 10.29 1.07 0.09
CA MET A 324 10.86 0.11 -0.85
C MET A 324 11.65 0.78 -1.98
N GLY A 325 11.15 1.89 -2.52
CA GLY A 325 11.84 2.70 -3.52
C GLY A 325 13.15 3.27 -2.99
N ALA A 326 13.15 3.80 -1.77
CA ALA A 326 14.37 4.30 -1.11
C ALA A 326 15.41 3.19 -0.88
N ILE A 327 14.97 2.00 -0.44
CA ILE A 327 15.85 0.81 -0.31
C ILE A 327 16.41 0.42 -1.68
N GLY A 328 15.58 0.45 -2.74
CA GLY A 328 15.99 0.17 -4.11
C GLY A 328 17.03 1.17 -4.64
N LEU A 329 16.84 2.46 -4.38
CA LEU A 329 17.82 3.51 -4.73
C LEU A 329 19.13 3.34 -3.95
N LEU A 330 19.05 3.01 -2.66
CA LEU A 330 20.24 2.74 -1.84
C LEU A 330 21.00 1.49 -2.34
N ALA A 331 20.30 0.43 -2.73
CA ALA A 331 20.90 -0.76 -3.32
C ALA A 331 21.62 -0.44 -4.65
N LEU A 332 21.02 0.41 -5.49
CA LEU A 332 21.67 0.93 -6.71
C LEU A 332 22.93 1.75 -6.38
N ALA A 333 22.84 2.64 -5.40
CA ALA A 333 23.96 3.51 -5.00
C ALA A 333 25.14 2.71 -4.44
N THR A 334 24.88 1.61 -3.75
CA THR A 334 25.91 0.76 -3.12
C THR A 334 26.35 -0.42 -3.98
N GLY A 335 25.82 -0.57 -5.21
CA GLY A 335 26.12 -1.68 -6.12
C GLY A 335 25.65 -3.05 -5.60
N ARG A 336 24.77 -3.08 -4.59
CA ARG A 336 24.26 -4.33 -4.00
C ARG A 336 23.13 -4.92 -4.86
N ARG A 337 23.02 -6.25 -4.86
CA ARG A 337 21.89 -6.94 -5.51
C ARG A 337 20.57 -6.54 -4.85
N LYS A 338 19.54 -6.35 -5.66
CA LYS A 338 18.19 -6.01 -5.18
C LYS A 338 17.47 -7.30 -4.81
N HIS A 339 17.14 -7.47 -3.53
CA HIS A 339 16.29 -8.55 -3.05
C HIS A 339 14.91 -7.99 -2.69
N ALA A 340 13.93 -8.14 -3.59
CA ALA A 340 12.60 -7.58 -3.45
C ALA A 340 11.89 -8.02 -2.14
N LEU A 341 12.03 -9.29 -1.76
CA LEU A 341 11.43 -9.82 -0.53
C LEU A 341 12.05 -9.22 0.73
N SER A 342 13.38 -9.11 0.77
CA SER A 342 14.09 -8.49 1.90
C SER A 342 13.75 -7.00 2.02
N ALA A 343 13.61 -6.29 0.88
CA ALA A 343 13.18 -4.90 0.86
C ALA A 343 11.73 -4.74 1.39
N LEU A 344 10.82 -5.64 1.02
CA LEU A 344 9.47 -5.66 1.55
C LEU A 344 9.45 -5.88 3.06
N CYS A 345 10.19 -6.88 3.56
CA CYS A 345 10.29 -7.15 5.00
C CYS A 345 10.90 -5.97 5.77
N ALA A 346 11.96 -5.35 5.24
CA ALA A 346 12.57 -4.17 5.85
C ALA A 346 11.59 -2.97 5.87
N ALA A 347 10.81 -2.77 4.80
CA ALA A 347 9.78 -1.74 4.76
C ALA A 347 8.67 -1.99 5.79
N VAL A 348 8.21 -3.24 5.94
CA VAL A 348 7.22 -3.62 6.96
C VAL A 348 7.76 -3.33 8.36
N LEU A 349 8.97 -3.80 8.68
CA LEU A 349 9.60 -3.58 9.98
C LEU A 349 9.78 -2.09 10.27
N GLY A 350 10.34 -1.33 9.33
CA GLY A 350 10.56 0.12 9.50
C GLY A 350 9.26 0.90 9.69
N LEU A 351 8.24 0.60 8.89
CA LEU A 351 6.94 1.28 8.99
C LEU A 351 6.19 0.93 10.28
N LEU A 352 6.21 -0.33 10.71
CA LEU A 352 5.58 -0.73 11.98
C LEU A 352 6.32 -0.16 13.20
N ALA A 353 7.65 -0.04 13.16
CA ALA A 353 8.42 0.61 14.22
C ALA A 353 8.04 2.09 14.37
N TYR A 354 7.85 2.78 13.24
CA TYR A 354 7.49 4.20 13.23
C TYR A 354 5.99 4.43 13.49
N LEU A 355 5.11 3.68 12.83
CA LEU A 355 3.64 3.78 12.85
C LEU A 355 3.00 2.43 13.19
N PRO A 356 2.96 1.97 14.45
CA PRO A 356 2.37 0.68 14.83
C PRO A 356 0.87 0.55 14.48
N ALA A 357 0.15 1.66 14.34
CA ALA A 357 -1.25 1.66 13.89
C ALA A 357 -1.42 0.99 12.51
N LEU A 358 -0.38 1.00 11.66
CA LEU A 358 -0.41 0.31 10.37
C LEU A 358 -0.57 -1.22 10.51
N ALA A 359 -0.21 -1.80 11.65
CA ALA A 359 -0.34 -3.24 11.86
C ALA A 359 -1.79 -3.73 11.71
N VAL A 360 -2.75 -2.91 12.06
CA VAL A 360 -4.20 -3.20 12.00
C VAL A 360 -4.90 -2.45 10.85
N ASP A 361 -4.15 -1.75 10.01
CA ASP A 361 -4.69 -1.06 8.83
C ASP A 361 -4.87 -2.04 7.67
N ALA A 362 -6.11 -2.14 7.18
CA ALA A 362 -6.45 -3.05 6.10
C ALA A 362 -5.75 -2.69 4.77
N GLY A 363 -5.58 -1.40 4.47
CA GLY A 363 -4.88 -0.94 3.28
C GLY A 363 -3.40 -1.32 3.30
N PHE A 364 -2.76 -1.25 4.48
CA PHE A 364 -1.40 -1.72 4.68
C PHE A 364 -1.29 -3.24 4.48
N ALA A 365 -2.19 -4.02 5.11
CA ALA A 365 -2.21 -5.47 4.97
C ALA A 365 -2.41 -5.91 3.51
N LEU A 366 -3.42 -5.34 2.82
CA LEU A 366 -3.67 -5.60 1.40
C LEU A 366 -2.44 -5.29 0.54
N SER A 367 -1.80 -4.16 0.78
CA SER A 367 -0.64 -3.71 0.01
C SER A 367 0.59 -4.61 0.21
N VAL A 368 0.88 -5.02 1.45
CA VAL A 368 2.00 -5.92 1.77
C VAL A 368 1.75 -7.31 1.20
N LEU A 369 0.56 -7.86 1.41
CA LEU A 369 0.20 -9.21 0.95
C LEU A 369 0.15 -9.31 -0.57
N ALA A 370 -0.42 -8.31 -1.26
CA ALA A 370 -0.36 -8.25 -2.72
C ALA A 370 1.08 -8.25 -3.22
N THR A 371 1.95 -7.39 -2.66
CA THR A 371 3.36 -7.34 -3.07
C THR A 371 4.10 -8.66 -2.78
N ALA A 372 3.84 -9.28 -1.64
CA ALA A 372 4.40 -10.60 -1.33
C ALA A 372 3.93 -11.66 -2.34
N ALA A 373 2.65 -11.65 -2.72
CA ALA A 373 2.11 -12.55 -3.75
C ALA A 373 2.77 -12.35 -5.12
N LEU A 374 2.98 -11.09 -5.52
CA LEU A 374 3.69 -10.77 -6.75
C LEU A 374 5.13 -11.29 -6.76
N ILE A 375 5.83 -11.21 -5.65
CA ILE A 375 7.21 -11.68 -5.53
C ILE A 375 7.30 -13.21 -5.47
N LEU A 376 6.38 -13.86 -4.74
CA LEU A 376 6.47 -15.28 -4.42
C LEU A 376 5.70 -16.20 -5.36
N LEU A 377 4.59 -15.75 -5.94
CA LEU A 377 3.67 -16.58 -6.73
C LEU A 377 3.70 -16.25 -8.21
N ALA A 378 3.65 -14.95 -8.56
CA ALA A 378 3.49 -14.53 -9.94
C ALA A 378 4.61 -15.02 -10.88
N PRO A 379 5.92 -15.02 -10.53
CA PRO A 379 6.96 -15.45 -11.44
C PRO A 379 6.82 -16.92 -11.85
N ASN A 380 6.51 -17.82 -10.91
CA ASN A 380 6.35 -19.24 -11.19
C ASN A 380 5.14 -19.52 -12.08
N TRP A 381 4.04 -18.82 -11.87
CA TRP A 381 2.82 -18.97 -12.66
C TRP A 381 2.97 -18.38 -14.06
N SER A 382 3.63 -17.22 -14.17
CA SER A 382 3.95 -16.61 -15.47
C SER A 382 4.83 -17.53 -16.30
N GLN A 383 5.92 -18.08 -15.76
CA GLN A 383 6.79 -19.03 -16.46
C GLN A 383 6.04 -20.30 -16.89
N TRP A 384 5.14 -20.82 -16.05
CA TRP A 384 4.32 -21.99 -16.37
C TRP A 384 3.37 -21.71 -17.54
N LEU A 385 2.72 -20.53 -17.60
CA LEU A 385 1.87 -20.11 -18.70
C LEU A 385 2.68 -19.95 -20.00
N GLN A 386 3.86 -19.31 -19.91
CA GLN A 386 4.76 -19.14 -21.06
C GLN A 386 5.23 -20.48 -21.64
N ARG A 387 5.56 -21.46 -20.78
CA ARG A 387 5.89 -22.84 -21.23
C ARG A 387 4.74 -23.54 -21.96
N ARG A 388 3.49 -23.07 -21.76
CA ARG A 388 2.30 -23.54 -22.48
C ARG A 388 1.99 -22.75 -23.76
N GLY A 389 2.91 -21.89 -24.18
CA GLY A 389 2.79 -21.12 -25.41
C GLY A 389 2.04 -19.79 -25.27
N TRP A 390 1.72 -19.35 -24.02
CA TRP A 390 1.10 -18.05 -23.85
C TRP A 390 2.09 -16.92 -24.15
N PRO A 391 1.66 -15.85 -24.85
CA PRO A 391 2.48 -14.65 -25.02
C PRO A 391 2.92 -14.12 -23.66
N ARG A 392 4.18 -13.71 -23.55
CA ARG A 392 4.80 -13.26 -22.30
C ARG A 392 3.95 -12.22 -21.56
N PHE A 393 3.47 -11.20 -22.28
CA PHE A 393 2.64 -10.14 -21.73
C PHE A 393 1.37 -10.67 -21.05
N LEU A 394 0.60 -11.55 -21.73
CA LEU A 394 -0.62 -12.12 -21.17
C LEU A 394 -0.32 -13.07 -20.00
N ALA A 395 0.75 -13.85 -20.08
CA ALA A 395 1.16 -14.73 -19.00
C ALA A 395 1.54 -13.96 -17.73
N GLU A 396 2.27 -12.85 -17.87
CA GLU A 396 2.64 -11.97 -16.77
C GLU A 396 1.39 -11.29 -16.17
N ALA A 397 0.52 -10.69 -16.99
CA ALA A 397 -0.70 -10.03 -16.53
C ALA A 397 -1.64 -10.99 -15.79
N CYS A 398 -1.91 -12.18 -16.34
CA CYS A 398 -2.75 -13.19 -15.70
C CYS A 398 -2.15 -13.70 -14.39
N ALA A 399 -0.84 -13.95 -14.36
CA ALA A 399 -0.16 -14.44 -13.16
C ALA A 399 -0.19 -13.39 -12.03
N VAL A 400 0.08 -12.12 -12.35
CA VAL A 400 0.04 -10.99 -11.41
C VAL A 400 -1.38 -10.79 -10.87
N ALA A 401 -2.38 -10.67 -11.76
CA ALA A 401 -3.77 -10.47 -11.36
C ALA A 401 -4.29 -11.62 -10.48
N THR A 402 -4.01 -12.87 -10.86
CA THR A 402 -4.44 -14.05 -10.09
C THR A 402 -3.75 -14.13 -8.74
N ALA A 403 -2.43 -13.89 -8.67
CA ALA A 403 -1.68 -13.94 -7.42
C ALA A 403 -2.15 -12.86 -6.43
N ALA A 404 -2.32 -11.64 -6.89
CA ALA A 404 -2.84 -10.54 -6.08
C ALA A 404 -4.27 -10.84 -5.60
N PHE A 405 -5.16 -11.22 -6.51
CA PHE A 405 -6.55 -11.53 -6.21
C PHE A 405 -6.69 -12.60 -5.12
N LEU A 406 -6.06 -13.77 -5.29
CA LEU A 406 -6.18 -14.88 -4.34
C LEU A 406 -5.71 -14.53 -2.93
N VAL A 407 -4.71 -13.66 -2.80
CA VAL A 407 -4.14 -13.32 -1.50
C VAL A 407 -4.89 -12.15 -0.84
N THR A 408 -5.48 -11.24 -1.63
CA THR A 408 -6.18 -10.07 -1.09
C THR A 408 -7.68 -10.30 -0.86
N THR A 409 -8.33 -11.17 -1.64
CA THR A 409 -9.78 -11.43 -1.56
C THR A 409 -10.26 -11.84 -0.16
N PRO A 410 -9.53 -12.64 0.66
CA PRO A 410 -9.96 -12.94 2.03
C PRO A 410 -10.15 -11.69 2.90
N ILE A 411 -9.25 -10.71 2.79
CA ILE A 411 -9.35 -9.46 3.56
C ILE A 411 -10.48 -8.59 3.01
N ILE A 412 -10.60 -8.50 1.68
CA ILE A 412 -11.68 -7.76 1.02
C ILE A 412 -13.04 -8.34 1.43
N ALA A 413 -13.18 -9.66 1.40
CA ALA A 413 -14.39 -10.36 1.82
C ALA A 413 -14.73 -10.10 3.30
N ALA A 414 -13.73 -10.07 4.19
CA ALA A 414 -13.95 -9.70 5.59
C ALA A 414 -14.50 -8.28 5.77
N LEU A 415 -14.05 -7.35 4.93
CA LEU A 415 -14.41 -5.94 5.03
C LEU A 415 -15.75 -5.61 4.38
N THR A 416 -16.02 -6.23 3.22
CA THR A 416 -17.15 -5.87 2.36
C THR A 416 -18.31 -6.89 2.41
N GLY A 417 -18.04 -8.13 2.82
CA GLY A 417 -18.98 -9.25 2.71
C GLY A 417 -19.21 -9.73 1.28
N HIS A 418 -18.34 -9.35 0.33
CA HIS A 418 -18.43 -9.72 -1.08
C HIS A 418 -17.07 -10.19 -1.60
N ALA A 419 -17.10 -11.10 -2.57
CA ALA A 419 -15.96 -11.54 -3.36
C ALA A 419 -16.33 -11.41 -4.84
N GLY A 420 -15.64 -10.53 -5.58
CA GLY A 420 -15.87 -10.32 -7.01
C GLY A 420 -15.26 -11.46 -7.83
N LEU A 421 -16.03 -12.11 -8.69
CA LEU A 421 -15.51 -13.17 -9.58
C LEU A 421 -14.82 -12.60 -10.83
N LEU A 422 -15.15 -11.38 -11.19
CA LEU A 422 -14.62 -10.70 -12.39
C LEU A 422 -13.30 -9.97 -12.12
N GLY A 423 -12.85 -9.87 -10.88
CA GLY A 423 -11.68 -9.06 -10.50
C GLY A 423 -10.42 -9.43 -11.30
N ILE A 424 -10.14 -10.72 -11.52
CA ILE A 424 -8.98 -11.15 -12.31
C ILE A 424 -9.09 -10.66 -13.76
N LEU A 425 -10.26 -10.90 -14.40
CA LEU A 425 -10.48 -10.51 -15.79
C LEU A 425 -10.42 -8.99 -15.96
N ALA A 426 -11.10 -8.24 -15.08
CA ALA A 426 -11.09 -6.79 -15.10
C ALA A 426 -9.66 -6.23 -14.98
N ASN A 427 -8.87 -6.76 -14.04
CA ASN A 427 -7.48 -6.34 -13.86
C ASN A 427 -6.62 -6.62 -15.09
N VAL A 428 -6.72 -7.81 -15.70
CA VAL A 428 -5.98 -8.15 -16.94
C VAL A 428 -6.35 -7.21 -18.09
N LEU A 429 -7.64 -6.85 -18.21
CA LEU A 429 -8.11 -5.96 -19.29
C LEU A 429 -7.70 -4.50 -19.10
N VAL A 430 -7.54 -4.02 -17.87
CA VAL A 430 -7.19 -2.62 -17.59
C VAL A 430 -5.68 -2.39 -17.44
N GLU A 431 -4.90 -3.43 -17.10
CA GLU A 431 -3.46 -3.31 -16.86
C GLU A 431 -2.69 -2.62 -18.01
N PRO A 432 -2.95 -2.89 -19.30
CA PRO A 432 -2.23 -2.26 -20.42
C PRO A 432 -2.41 -0.74 -20.47
N VAL A 433 -3.54 -0.21 -20.02
CA VAL A 433 -3.85 1.22 -20.10
C VAL A 433 -3.35 2.01 -18.89
N ILE A 434 -3.06 1.35 -17.75
CA ILE A 434 -2.64 2.02 -16.52
C ILE A 434 -1.28 2.71 -16.67
N VAL A 435 -0.30 2.05 -17.30
CA VAL A 435 1.04 2.61 -17.49
C VAL A 435 0.99 3.91 -18.32
N PRO A 436 0.41 3.92 -19.55
CA PRO A 436 0.31 5.15 -20.32
C PRO A 436 -0.54 6.23 -19.65
N ILE A 437 -1.63 5.89 -18.93
CA ILE A 437 -2.40 6.87 -18.14
C ILE A 437 -1.51 7.51 -17.07
N THR A 438 -0.72 6.71 -16.35
CA THR A 438 0.16 7.20 -15.29
C THR A 438 1.25 8.12 -15.85
N ILE A 439 1.87 7.76 -16.97
CA ILE A 439 2.93 8.57 -17.61
C ILE A 439 2.35 9.88 -18.14
N LEU A 440 1.31 9.81 -18.98
CA LEU A 440 0.68 11.00 -19.57
C LEU A 440 0.06 11.88 -18.49
N GLY A 441 -0.58 11.30 -17.49
CA GLY A 441 -1.14 12.02 -16.35
C GLY A 441 -0.06 12.74 -15.53
N THR A 442 1.08 12.09 -15.27
CA THR A 442 2.21 12.72 -14.56
C THR A 442 2.82 13.86 -15.37
N VAL A 443 3.01 13.68 -16.68
CA VAL A 443 3.47 14.74 -17.58
C VAL A 443 2.46 15.89 -17.60
N GLY A 444 1.17 15.57 -17.71
CA GLY A 444 0.08 16.55 -17.65
C GLY A 444 0.03 17.33 -16.33
N ALA A 445 0.28 16.66 -15.20
CA ALA A 445 0.34 17.31 -13.88
C ALA A 445 1.51 18.31 -13.79
N VAL A 446 2.68 17.97 -14.33
CA VAL A 446 3.84 18.88 -14.40
C VAL A 446 3.55 20.05 -15.35
N LEU A 447 3.01 19.77 -16.54
CA LEU A 447 2.66 20.81 -17.52
C LEU A 447 1.57 21.74 -17.01
N ALA A 448 0.62 21.29 -16.20
CA ALA A 448 -0.42 22.11 -15.61
C ALA A 448 0.14 23.24 -14.73
N LEU A 449 1.35 23.09 -14.20
CA LEU A 449 2.05 24.14 -13.46
C LEU A 449 2.70 25.16 -14.39
N LEU A 450 3.21 24.73 -15.54
CA LEU A 450 4.03 25.53 -16.45
C LEU A 450 3.16 26.19 -17.55
N TRP A 451 2.31 25.41 -18.19
CA TRP A 451 1.55 25.84 -19.36
C TRP A 451 0.26 25.03 -19.54
N MET A 452 -0.86 25.60 -19.10
CA MET A 452 -2.17 24.94 -19.08
C MET A 452 -2.62 24.37 -20.44
N PRO A 453 -2.48 25.07 -21.60
CA PRO A 453 -2.87 24.50 -22.90
C PRO A 453 -2.12 23.24 -23.26
N ALA A 454 -0.81 23.16 -22.98
CA ALA A 454 -0.03 21.94 -23.21
C ALA A 454 -0.48 20.80 -22.29
N ALA A 455 -0.81 21.10 -21.03
CA ALA A 455 -1.36 20.11 -20.12
C ALA A 455 -2.67 19.53 -20.66
N VAL A 456 -3.60 20.38 -21.11
CA VAL A 456 -4.87 19.96 -21.70
C VAL A 456 -4.64 19.06 -22.92
N LEU A 457 -3.74 19.46 -23.84
CA LEU A 457 -3.42 18.66 -25.02
C LEU A 457 -2.88 17.25 -24.64
N VAL A 458 -1.96 17.16 -23.70
CA VAL A 458 -1.41 15.87 -23.26
C VAL A 458 -2.47 15.04 -22.55
N LEU A 459 -3.31 15.65 -21.71
CA LEU A 459 -4.37 14.93 -21.00
C LEU A 459 -5.49 14.45 -21.92
N THR A 460 -5.77 15.14 -23.03
CA THR A 460 -6.72 14.66 -24.04
C THR A 460 -6.29 13.31 -24.63
N LEU A 461 -4.97 13.03 -24.72
CA LEU A 461 -4.47 11.72 -25.17
C LEU A 461 -4.83 10.58 -24.18
N THR A 462 -5.15 10.89 -22.94
CA THR A 462 -5.60 9.90 -21.97
C THR A 462 -7.08 9.53 -22.13
N ALA A 463 -7.85 10.31 -22.88
CA ALA A 463 -9.30 10.11 -23.02
C ALA A 463 -9.71 8.70 -23.49
N PRO A 464 -9.14 8.12 -24.57
CA PRO A 464 -9.50 6.77 -25.00
C PRO A 464 -9.10 5.70 -23.99
N LEU A 465 -8.01 5.91 -23.23
CA LEU A 465 -7.53 4.97 -22.21
C LEU A 465 -8.45 4.98 -20.99
N LEU A 466 -8.87 6.17 -20.56
CA LEU A 466 -9.82 6.34 -19.45
C LEU A 466 -11.22 5.85 -19.83
N TRP A 467 -11.64 6.09 -21.07
CA TRP A 467 -12.90 5.53 -21.58
C TRP A 467 -12.88 3.99 -21.51
N TRP A 468 -11.78 3.33 -21.92
CA TRP A 468 -11.65 1.89 -21.81
C TRP A 468 -11.73 1.42 -20.35
N LEU A 469 -11.03 2.09 -19.45
CA LEU A 469 -11.02 1.76 -18.01
C LEU A 469 -12.44 1.88 -17.41
N LEU A 470 -13.14 2.98 -17.69
CA LEU A 470 -14.51 3.21 -17.24
C LEU A 470 -15.48 2.19 -17.85
N PHE A 471 -15.32 1.88 -19.14
CA PHE A 471 -16.13 0.86 -19.83
C PHE A 471 -16.00 -0.51 -19.20
N VAL A 472 -14.77 -0.97 -18.90
CA VAL A 472 -14.54 -2.26 -18.24
C VAL A 472 -15.16 -2.27 -16.84
N ALA A 473 -15.01 -1.20 -16.07
CA ALA A 473 -15.59 -1.07 -14.75
C ALA A 473 -17.13 -1.09 -14.78
N GLU A 474 -17.74 -0.33 -15.69
CA GLU A 474 -19.20 -0.26 -15.85
C GLU A 474 -19.78 -1.61 -16.29
N ARG A 475 -19.22 -2.23 -17.34
CA ARG A 475 -19.69 -3.52 -17.84
C ARG A 475 -19.49 -4.64 -16.85
N GLY A 476 -18.36 -4.62 -16.14
CA GLY A 476 -18.09 -5.60 -15.07
C GLY A 476 -19.06 -5.46 -13.90
N ALA A 477 -19.38 -4.23 -13.49
CA ALA A 477 -20.36 -3.97 -12.45
C ALA A 477 -21.78 -4.40 -12.88
N ALA A 478 -22.18 -4.09 -14.14
CA ALA A 478 -23.47 -4.47 -14.69
C ALA A 478 -23.67 -6.00 -14.82
N ALA A 479 -22.57 -6.77 -14.97
CA ALA A 479 -22.63 -8.24 -15.01
C ALA A 479 -23.00 -8.87 -13.67
N GLY A 480 -22.82 -8.17 -12.54
CA GLY A 480 -23.30 -8.56 -11.21
C GLY A 480 -22.69 -9.86 -10.65
N LEU A 481 -21.55 -10.30 -11.18
CA LEU A 481 -20.90 -11.56 -10.78
C LEU A 481 -20.09 -11.35 -9.51
N SER A 482 -20.77 -11.21 -8.38
CA SER A 482 -20.18 -11.21 -7.05
C SER A 482 -20.82 -12.26 -6.17
N VAL A 483 -20.03 -12.94 -5.35
CA VAL A 483 -20.52 -13.90 -4.36
C VAL A 483 -20.61 -13.16 -3.02
N THR A 484 -21.79 -13.20 -2.41
CA THR A 484 -21.97 -12.72 -1.03
C THR A 484 -21.43 -13.77 -0.06
N VAL A 485 -20.55 -13.32 0.85
CA VAL A 485 -19.98 -14.16 1.90
C VAL A 485 -20.26 -13.51 3.26
N PRO A 486 -20.27 -14.27 4.36
CA PRO A 486 -20.41 -13.67 5.68
C PRO A 486 -19.34 -12.60 5.90
N SER A 487 -19.72 -11.42 6.37
CA SER A 487 -18.75 -10.36 6.70
C SER A 487 -17.94 -10.73 7.95
N GLY A 488 -16.73 -10.17 8.09
CA GLY A 488 -15.84 -10.41 9.21
C GLY A 488 -15.01 -11.69 9.10
N VAL A 489 -14.61 -12.22 10.26
CA VAL A 489 -13.69 -13.37 10.36
C VAL A 489 -14.20 -14.64 9.67
N PRO A 490 -15.48 -15.02 9.78
CA PRO A 490 -15.96 -16.25 9.13
C PRO A 490 -15.82 -16.24 7.62
N GLY A 491 -16.17 -15.13 6.97
CA GLY A 491 -16.03 -15.00 5.52
C GLY A 491 -14.56 -14.96 5.09
N ALA A 492 -13.71 -14.25 5.86
CA ALA A 492 -12.27 -14.26 5.62
C ALA A 492 -11.69 -15.68 5.64
N LEU A 493 -12.05 -16.49 6.63
CA LEU A 493 -11.56 -17.87 6.76
C LEU A 493 -12.07 -18.76 5.62
N LEU A 494 -13.33 -18.63 5.24
CA LEU A 494 -13.91 -19.39 4.13
C LEU A 494 -13.18 -19.09 2.83
N VAL A 495 -13.03 -17.81 2.48
CA VAL A 495 -12.36 -17.38 1.25
C VAL A 495 -10.86 -17.69 1.31
N ALA A 496 -10.21 -17.54 2.47
CA ALA A 496 -8.80 -17.90 2.64
C ALA A 496 -8.57 -19.41 2.41
N THR A 497 -9.45 -20.25 2.93
CA THR A 497 -9.37 -21.71 2.73
C THR A 497 -9.53 -22.06 1.25
N ALA A 498 -10.51 -21.48 0.56
CA ALA A 498 -10.69 -21.67 -0.87
C ALA A 498 -9.46 -21.20 -1.67
N ALA A 499 -8.92 -20.00 -1.36
CA ALA A 499 -7.72 -19.46 -2.00
C ALA A 499 -6.50 -20.36 -1.77
N LEU A 500 -6.29 -20.87 -0.56
CA LEU A 500 -5.19 -21.78 -0.24
C LEU A 500 -5.30 -23.11 -1.02
N LEU A 501 -6.52 -23.67 -1.14
CA LEU A 501 -6.76 -24.87 -1.95
C LEU A 501 -6.45 -24.62 -3.43
N ILE A 502 -6.86 -23.47 -3.98
CA ILE A 502 -6.55 -23.09 -5.36
C ILE A 502 -5.04 -22.92 -5.53
N ILE A 503 -4.36 -22.21 -4.63
CA ILE A 503 -2.90 -22.02 -4.68
C ILE A 503 -2.18 -23.40 -4.60
N ALA A 504 -2.62 -24.28 -3.72
CA ALA A 504 -2.05 -25.62 -3.60
C ALA A 504 -2.24 -26.46 -4.86
N ALA A 505 -3.44 -26.39 -5.47
CA ALA A 505 -3.74 -27.06 -6.73
C ALA A 505 -2.86 -26.52 -7.88
N LEU A 506 -2.78 -25.19 -8.02
CA LEU A 506 -1.91 -24.54 -9.02
C LEU A 506 -0.43 -24.91 -8.83
N ARG A 507 0.06 -24.93 -7.59
CA ARG A 507 1.43 -25.37 -7.29
C ARG A 507 1.69 -26.81 -7.66
N ARG A 508 0.73 -27.74 -7.44
CA ARG A 508 0.86 -29.14 -7.88
C ARG A 508 0.95 -29.23 -9.39
N ILE A 509 0.04 -28.57 -10.11
CA ILE A 509 0.00 -28.54 -11.57
C ILE A 509 1.30 -27.95 -12.16
N THR A 510 1.85 -26.89 -11.57
CA THR A 510 3.08 -26.26 -12.04
C THR A 510 4.33 -27.11 -11.77
N ARG A 511 4.37 -27.90 -10.70
CA ARG A 511 5.49 -28.79 -10.35
C ARG A 511 5.51 -30.06 -11.21
N THR A 512 4.37 -30.68 -11.48
CA THR A 512 4.29 -31.90 -12.31
C THR A 512 4.63 -31.63 -13.78
N ALA A 513 4.60 -30.38 -14.23
CA ALA A 513 4.95 -29.98 -15.59
C ALA A 513 6.45 -29.69 -15.80
N THR A 514 7.30 -29.84 -14.78
CA THR A 514 8.77 -29.83 -14.93
C THR A 514 9.23 -31.26 -15.26
N PRO A 515 9.72 -31.54 -16.50
CA PRO A 515 10.35 -32.84 -16.79
C PRO A 515 11.59 -32.97 -15.92
N GLU A 516 11.78 -34.14 -15.28
CA GLU A 516 13.08 -34.50 -14.70
C GLU A 516 14.15 -34.38 -15.80
N PRO A 517 15.33 -33.82 -15.49
CA PRO A 517 16.45 -33.85 -16.42
C PRO A 517 16.75 -35.32 -16.78
N PRO A 518 16.99 -35.65 -18.07
CA PRO A 518 17.30 -37.01 -18.44
C PRO A 518 18.48 -37.48 -17.62
N GLY A 519 18.27 -38.58 -16.90
CA GLY A 519 19.26 -39.21 -16.06
C GLY A 519 20.56 -39.38 -16.85
N THR A 520 21.65 -38.90 -16.31
CA THR A 520 23.00 -39.24 -16.75
C THR A 520 23.21 -40.72 -16.46
N ASP A 521 22.90 -41.57 -17.45
CA ASP A 521 23.33 -42.96 -17.46
C ASP A 521 24.88 -42.97 -17.51
N HIS A 522 25.47 -43.12 -16.35
CA HIS A 522 26.86 -43.53 -16.23
C HIS A 522 26.93 -45.03 -16.58
N ARG A 523 27.28 -45.34 -17.82
CA ARG A 523 27.92 -46.60 -18.20
C ARG A 523 29.40 -46.38 -18.45
#